data_6fa8e38eea0167ff46ab8d9c904f762a
#
_entry.id   6fa8e38eea0167ff46ab8d9c904f762a
#
_cell.length_a   1.000
_cell.length_b   1.000
_cell.length_c   1.000
_cell.angle_alpha   90.00
_cell.angle_beta   90.00
_cell.angle_gamma   90.00
#
_symmetry.space_group_name_H-M   'P 1'
#
loop_
_entity.id
_entity.type
_entity.pdbx_description
1 polymer ?
#
loop_
_entity_poly.entity_id
_entity_poly.type
_entity_poly.pdbx_seq_one_letter_code
_entity_poly.pdbx_strand_id
1 'polypeptide(L)'
;MELIPDYYNYFLLIDEYHLLFNDYGFRNKAILYLLKHFKEFKDWCFLTATPIKPEFILDELSDVDTLTYEWEAATLVNTQIKDTPFIQKELLSLIEYYKDKCNLHIFINSVDTIRNIVKKLDTDDYRVICSTNSKGKVLHFKDVNSKVCKLNFYTSCAFEGIDIYDKDGKCIIICDSNVSTTILDISTKVRQICGRIRDSKYKNECTIILNTKKHRYAGTSKDDFMNIVKDSEERGKRREELINTFSQYDYETELKLYSPTTAYNLYLNLFDNKIFYDVNLKHIDLYNYNLISEIYNSTISVISELQENNFKVKPLKIELSNKYITIEEGMYTYEQLKNKYEEHLLKDFGIKWNNRTINKYFPKHIKKNVYVNRNTQMMYIFKKEL
;
A
#
# COMPACT_ATOMS: atom_id res chain seq x y z
N MET A 1 -5.99 -31.66 -4.91
CA MET A 1 -6.91 -32.57 -5.62
C MET A 1 -6.93 -33.95 -5.01
N GLU A 2 -5.88 -34.41 -4.34
CA GLU A 2 -5.92 -35.68 -3.57
C GLU A 2 -7.10 -35.81 -2.58
N LEU A 3 -7.66 -34.66 -2.13
CA LEU A 3 -8.80 -34.62 -1.20
C LEU A 3 -10.17 -34.61 -1.89
N ILE A 4 -10.23 -34.49 -3.22
CA ILE A 4 -11.48 -34.46 -3.99
C ILE A 4 -11.43 -35.62 -4.97
N PRO A 5 -11.97 -36.79 -4.60
CA PRO A 5 -12.06 -37.90 -5.53
C PRO A 5 -12.94 -37.50 -6.72
N ASP A 6 -12.63 -38.01 -7.90
CA ASP A 6 -13.41 -37.80 -9.12
C ASP A 6 -13.58 -36.33 -9.54
N TYR A 7 -12.60 -35.46 -9.23
CA TYR A 7 -12.64 -34.02 -9.55
C TYR A 7 -12.88 -33.73 -11.03
N TYR A 8 -12.56 -34.62 -11.94
CA TYR A 8 -12.87 -34.56 -13.36
C TYR A 8 -14.41 -34.56 -13.68
N ASN A 9 -15.24 -34.88 -12.68
CA ASN A 9 -16.70 -34.79 -12.79
C ASN A 9 -17.26 -33.48 -12.27
N TYR A 10 -16.45 -32.62 -11.67
CA TYR A 10 -16.86 -31.38 -11.03
C TYR A 10 -16.58 -30.16 -11.91
N PHE A 11 -17.41 -29.12 -11.74
CA PHE A 11 -17.17 -27.80 -12.25
C PHE A 11 -16.26 -27.04 -11.25
N LEU A 12 -15.15 -26.46 -11.74
CA LEU A 12 -14.26 -25.64 -10.93
C LEU A 12 -14.65 -24.18 -11.09
N LEU A 13 -15.02 -23.51 -10.01
CA LEU A 13 -15.26 -22.07 -9.96
C LEU A 13 -14.20 -21.40 -9.08
N ILE A 14 -13.43 -20.49 -9.65
CA ILE A 14 -12.42 -19.68 -8.94
C ILE A 14 -12.92 -18.24 -8.91
N ASP A 15 -13.36 -17.80 -7.74
CA ASP A 15 -13.73 -16.41 -7.51
C ASP A 15 -12.49 -15.59 -7.12
N GLU A 16 -12.48 -14.32 -7.53
CA GLU A 16 -11.38 -13.37 -7.33
C GLU A 16 -10.04 -13.91 -7.88
N TYR A 17 -10.03 -14.40 -9.14
CA TYR A 17 -8.84 -15.02 -9.73
C TYR A 17 -7.61 -14.10 -9.78
N HIS A 18 -7.77 -12.77 -9.71
CA HIS A 18 -6.66 -11.83 -9.61
C HIS A 18 -5.77 -12.10 -8.39
N LEU A 19 -6.28 -12.79 -7.36
CA LEU A 19 -5.50 -13.22 -6.20
C LEU A 19 -4.46 -14.28 -6.56
N LEU A 20 -4.71 -15.11 -7.58
CA LEU A 20 -3.71 -16.07 -8.05
C LEU A 20 -2.43 -15.35 -8.48
N PHE A 21 -2.57 -14.21 -9.14
CA PHE A 21 -1.44 -13.37 -9.52
C PHE A 21 -0.83 -12.63 -8.31
N ASN A 22 -1.66 -11.94 -7.54
CA ASN A 22 -1.21 -11.12 -6.43
C ASN A 22 -0.49 -11.93 -5.33
N ASP A 23 -0.91 -13.17 -5.11
CA ASP A 23 -0.39 -14.06 -4.07
C ASP A 23 0.68 -15.03 -4.60
N TYR A 24 0.98 -15.03 -5.90
CA TYR A 24 1.88 -15.97 -6.54
C TYR A 24 3.25 -16.02 -5.86
N GLY A 25 3.81 -14.88 -5.48
CA GLY A 25 5.13 -14.80 -4.89
C GLY A 25 5.30 -15.55 -3.56
N PHE A 26 4.21 -15.81 -2.81
CA PHE A 26 4.28 -16.49 -1.51
C PHE A 26 3.37 -17.73 -1.38
N ARG A 27 2.46 -17.96 -2.33
CA ARG A 27 1.59 -19.15 -2.42
C ARG A 27 1.82 -19.97 -3.69
N ASN A 28 2.97 -19.78 -4.34
CA ASN A 28 3.25 -20.30 -5.66
C ASN A 28 2.97 -21.81 -5.80
N LYS A 29 3.33 -22.63 -4.80
CA LYS A 29 3.10 -24.09 -4.86
C LYS A 29 1.62 -24.45 -5.02
N ALA A 30 0.74 -23.82 -4.22
CA ALA A 30 -0.69 -24.09 -4.30
C ALA A 30 -1.31 -23.53 -5.59
N ILE A 31 -0.85 -22.34 -5.99
CA ILE A 31 -1.32 -21.69 -7.21
C ILE A 31 -0.86 -22.45 -8.45
N LEU A 32 0.41 -22.82 -8.53
CA LEU A 32 0.93 -23.66 -9.62
C LEU A 32 0.20 -25.00 -9.72
N TYR A 33 -0.09 -25.62 -8.57
CA TYR A 33 -0.84 -26.87 -8.58
C TYR A 33 -2.22 -26.66 -9.22
N LEU A 34 -2.92 -25.61 -8.84
CA LEU A 34 -4.21 -25.25 -9.44
C LEU A 34 -4.06 -24.96 -10.94
N LEU A 35 -3.10 -24.10 -11.34
CA LEU A 35 -2.91 -23.68 -12.72
C LEU A 35 -2.51 -24.83 -13.66
N LYS A 36 -1.77 -25.82 -13.17
CA LYS A 36 -1.38 -26.98 -13.96
C LYS A 36 -2.49 -28.01 -14.12
N HIS A 37 -3.51 -27.99 -13.24
CA HIS A 37 -4.53 -29.03 -13.18
C HIS A 37 -5.97 -28.54 -13.40
N PHE A 38 -6.23 -27.24 -13.54
CA PHE A 38 -7.62 -26.75 -13.67
C PHE A 38 -8.33 -27.29 -14.92
N LYS A 39 -7.58 -27.53 -16.01
CA LYS A 39 -8.12 -28.10 -17.26
C LYS A 39 -8.50 -29.59 -17.15
N GLU A 40 -8.15 -30.25 -16.04
CA GLU A 40 -8.55 -31.64 -15.77
C GLU A 40 -9.95 -31.76 -15.12
N PHE A 41 -10.53 -30.65 -14.68
CA PHE A 41 -11.92 -30.60 -14.25
C PHE A 41 -12.86 -30.76 -15.45
N LYS A 42 -14.10 -31.20 -15.19
CA LYS A 42 -15.12 -31.34 -16.24
C LYS A 42 -15.33 -30.03 -17.00
N ASP A 43 -15.36 -28.95 -16.25
CA ASP A 43 -15.45 -27.59 -16.76
C ASP A 43 -14.93 -26.61 -15.71
N TRP A 44 -14.63 -25.38 -16.07
CA TRP A 44 -14.02 -24.42 -15.16
C TRP A 44 -14.33 -22.98 -15.56
N CYS A 45 -14.30 -22.08 -14.56
CA CYS A 45 -14.50 -20.65 -14.74
C CYS A 45 -13.70 -19.86 -13.70
N PHE A 46 -13.08 -18.76 -14.13
CA PHE A 46 -12.41 -17.79 -13.30
C PHE A 46 -13.18 -16.49 -13.30
N LEU A 47 -13.53 -15.97 -12.12
CA LEU A 47 -14.30 -14.74 -11.95
C LEU A 47 -13.49 -13.66 -11.23
N THR A 48 -13.68 -12.42 -11.59
CA THR A 48 -13.24 -11.26 -10.81
C THR A 48 -14.00 -10.00 -11.21
N ALA A 49 -14.20 -9.10 -10.26
CA ALA A 49 -14.70 -7.75 -10.51
C ALA A 49 -13.56 -6.75 -10.82
N THR A 50 -12.32 -7.15 -10.60
CA THR A 50 -11.11 -6.32 -10.75
C THR A 50 -10.03 -7.09 -11.51
N PRO A 51 -10.17 -7.23 -12.84
CA PRO A 51 -9.23 -8.01 -13.63
C PRO A 51 -7.82 -7.39 -13.63
N ILE A 52 -6.83 -8.25 -13.72
CA ILE A 52 -5.44 -7.85 -13.94
C ILE A 52 -5.29 -7.36 -15.38
N LYS A 53 -4.44 -6.36 -15.59
CA LYS A 53 -4.13 -5.87 -16.96
C LYS A 53 -3.62 -7.01 -17.83
N PRO A 54 -4.04 -7.08 -19.11
CA PRO A 54 -3.71 -8.21 -20.00
C PRO A 54 -2.22 -8.54 -20.09
N GLU A 55 -1.35 -7.53 -20.00
CA GLU A 55 0.11 -7.71 -20.05
C GLU A 55 0.71 -8.44 -18.85
N PHE A 56 -0.07 -8.67 -17.77
CA PHE A 56 0.37 -9.33 -16.54
C PHE A 56 -0.43 -10.61 -16.23
N ILE A 57 -1.23 -11.11 -17.16
CA ILE A 57 -1.97 -12.36 -16.96
C ILE A 57 -0.97 -13.52 -16.77
N LEU A 58 -1.30 -14.46 -15.89
CA LEU A 58 -0.54 -15.69 -15.70
C LEU A 58 -0.54 -16.51 -16.99
N ASP A 59 0.60 -17.09 -17.33
CA ASP A 59 0.83 -17.77 -18.62
C ASP A 59 -0.20 -18.86 -18.89
N GLU A 60 -0.55 -19.65 -17.87
CA GLU A 60 -1.52 -20.74 -17.97
C GLU A 60 -2.98 -20.25 -18.26
N LEU A 61 -3.23 -18.97 -18.04
CA LEU A 61 -4.53 -18.33 -18.30
C LEU A 61 -4.52 -17.49 -19.59
N SER A 62 -3.40 -17.38 -20.29
CA SER A 62 -3.26 -16.55 -21.49
C SER A 62 -4.17 -16.99 -22.65
N ASP A 63 -4.44 -18.31 -22.74
CA ASP A 63 -5.28 -18.91 -23.77
C ASP A 63 -6.77 -19.01 -23.37
N VAL A 64 -7.13 -18.47 -22.21
CA VAL A 64 -8.50 -18.58 -21.68
C VAL A 64 -9.37 -17.49 -22.28
N ASP A 65 -10.49 -17.89 -22.89
CA ASP A 65 -11.48 -16.94 -23.42
C ASP A 65 -12.04 -16.07 -22.29
N THR A 66 -12.04 -14.75 -22.50
CA THR A 66 -12.50 -13.78 -21.52
C THR A 66 -13.81 -13.15 -21.95
N LEU A 67 -14.82 -13.22 -21.06
CA LEU A 67 -16.09 -12.50 -21.20
C LEU A 67 -16.09 -11.31 -20.24
N THR A 68 -16.25 -10.11 -20.77
CA THR A 68 -16.35 -8.88 -19.97
C THR A 68 -17.80 -8.39 -19.94
N TYR A 69 -18.33 -8.23 -18.72
CA TYR A 69 -19.63 -7.61 -18.51
C TYR A 69 -19.43 -6.23 -17.90
N GLU A 70 -19.85 -5.20 -18.60
CA GLU A 70 -19.83 -3.83 -18.13
C GLU A 70 -21.22 -3.41 -17.65
N TRP A 71 -21.29 -2.81 -16.47
CA TRP A 71 -22.53 -2.24 -15.93
C TRP A 71 -22.63 -0.77 -16.36
N GLU A 72 -23.81 -0.37 -16.87
CA GLU A 72 -24.07 1.01 -17.32
C GLU A 72 -23.77 2.08 -16.25
N ALA A 73 -23.86 1.74 -14.98
CA ALA A 73 -23.59 2.63 -13.85
C ALA A 73 -22.34 2.20 -13.07
N ALA A 74 -21.17 2.51 -13.56
CA ALA A 74 -19.95 2.34 -12.77
C ALA A 74 -20.01 3.23 -11.51
N THR A 75 -19.87 2.62 -10.34
CA THR A 75 -19.84 3.37 -9.07
C THR A 75 -18.62 4.27 -9.02
N LEU A 76 -18.85 5.59 -9.02
CA LEU A 76 -17.82 6.60 -8.90
C LEU A 76 -17.45 6.78 -7.43
N VAL A 77 -16.16 6.64 -7.09
CA VAL A 77 -15.64 6.84 -5.73
C VAL A 77 -15.08 8.27 -5.59
N ASN A 78 -15.66 9.08 -4.72
CA ASN A 78 -15.16 10.40 -4.42
C ASN A 78 -13.91 10.30 -3.53
N THR A 79 -12.75 10.61 -4.06
CA THR A 79 -11.46 10.36 -3.43
C THR A 79 -10.77 11.65 -3.07
N GLN A 80 -10.37 11.78 -1.81
CA GLN A 80 -9.46 12.82 -1.34
C GLN A 80 -8.05 12.26 -1.25
N ILE A 81 -7.07 12.96 -1.84
CA ILE A 81 -5.68 12.50 -1.88
C ILE A 81 -4.74 13.49 -1.21
N LYS A 82 -3.75 12.95 -0.48
CA LYS A 82 -2.66 13.70 0.11
C LYS A 82 -1.34 12.99 -0.10
N ASP A 83 -0.45 13.57 -0.89
CA ASP A 83 0.94 13.13 -0.98
C ASP A 83 1.78 13.83 0.09
N THR A 84 2.43 13.05 0.95
CA THR A 84 3.24 13.57 2.04
C THR A 84 4.27 12.54 2.51
N PRO A 85 5.54 12.97 2.78
CA PRO A 85 6.52 12.08 3.42
C PRO A 85 6.23 11.85 4.92
N PHE A 86 5.21 12.50 5.48
CA PHE A 86 4.86 12.45 6.91
C PHE A 86 3.53 11.71 7.14
N ILE A 87 3.41 10.51 6.55
CA ILE A 87 2.20 9.68 6.57
C ILE A 87 1.58 9.58 7.97
N GLN A 88 2.39 9.19 8.98
CA GLN A 88 1.87 9.00 10.35
C GLN A 88 1.31 10.28 10.95
N LYS A 89 1.97 11.42 10.71
CA LYS A 89 1.51 12.72 11.20
C LYS A 89 0.18 13.11 10.55
N GLU A 90 0.07 12.92 9.25
CA GLU A 90 -1.15 13.23 8.51
C GLU A 90 -2.32 12.35 8.97
N LEU A 91 -2.06 11.05 9.16
CA LEU A 91 -3.07 10.12 9.67
C LEU A 91 -3.54 10.48 11.08
N LEU A 92 -2.62 10.81 12.01
CA LEU A 92 -2.99 11.25 13.35
C LEU A 92 -3.81 12.54 13.32
N SER A 93 -3.49 13.46 12.40
CA SER A 93 -4.28 14.68 12.18
C SER A 93 -5.70 14.38 11.67
N LEU A 94 -5.83 13.39 10.77
CA LEU A 94 -7.14 12.90 10.30
C LEU A 94 -7.95 12.24 11.43
N ILE A 95 -7.30 11.41 12.25
CA ILE A 95 -7.94 10.76 13.40
C ILE A 95 -8.51 11.83 14.35
N GLU A 96 -7.73 12.85 14.70
CA GLU A 96 -8.18 13.95 15.54
C GLU A 96 -9.34 14.74 14.90
N TYR A 97 -9.26 15.00 13.59
CA TYR A 97 -10.31 15.70 12.86
C TYR A 97 -11.65 14.94 12.83
N TYR A 98 -11.59 13.61 12.73
CA TYR A 98 -12.78 12.77 12.60
C TYR A 98 -13.26 12.14 13.90
N LYS A 99 -12.57 12.32 15.04
CA LYS A 99 -12.84 11.59 16.30
C LYS A 99 -14.30 11.65 16.75
N ASP A 100 -14.97 12.81 16.58
CA ASP A 100 -16.36 13.02 16.99
C ASP A 100 -17.37 12.94 15.81
N LYS A 101 -16.89 12.67 14.58
CA LYS A 101 -17.71 12.74 13.37
C LYS A 101 -18.08 11.39 12.80
N CYS A 102 -17.16 10.44 12.82
CA CYS A 102 -17.36 9.12 12.22
C CYS A 102 -16.37 8.09 12.79
N ASN A 103 -16.59 6.82 12.48
CA ASN A 103 -15.63 5.76 12.72
C ASN A 103 -14.66 5.69 11.53
N LEU A 104 -13.40 5.40 11.79
CA LEU A 104 -12.38 5.31 10.75
C LEU A 104 -12.00 3.85 10.51
N HIS A 105 -12.07 3.44 9.24
CA HIS A 105 -11.59 2.17 8.74
C HIS A 105 -10.31 2.43 7.95
N ILE A 106 -9.16 2.08 8.53
CA ILE A 106 -7.84 2.47 8.09
C ILE A 106 -7.11 1.24 7.55
N PHE A 107 -6.86 1.22 6.26
CA PHE A 107 -6.25 0.11 5.55
C PHE A 107 -4.77 0.38 5.33
N ILE A 108 -3.90 -0.40 6.00
CA ILE A 108 -2.43 -0.28 5.97
C ILE A 108 -1.83 -1.68 5.96
N ASN A 109 -1.19 -2.09 4.89
CA ASN A 109 -0.54 -3.41 4.83
C ASN A 109 0.83 -3.43 5.52
N SER A 110 0.87 -3.00 6.79
CA SER A 110 2.06 -3.04 7.64
C SER A 110 1.70 -3.05 9.12
N VAL A 111 1.89 -4.18 9.75
CA VAL A 111 1.67 -4.36 11.20
C VAL A 111 2.59 -3.44 12.02
N ASP A 112 3.83 -3.25 11.59
CA ASP A 112 4.78 -2.37 12.28
C ASP A 112 4.39 -0.90 12.20
N THR A 113 3.87 -0.47 11.04
CA THR A 113 3.33 0.89 10.88
C THR A 113 2.11 1.09 11.79
N ILE A 114 1.17 0.15 11.81
CA ILE A 114 0.00 0.19 12.69
C ILE A 114 0.46 0.27 14.15
N ARG A 115 1.38 -0.59 14.58
CA ARG A 115 1.92 -0.59 15.96
C ARG A 115 2.52 0.76 16.34
N ASN A 116 3.24 1.42 15.43
CA ASN A 116 3.83 2.73 15.68
C ASN A 116 2.79 3.86 15.75
N ILE A 117 1.67 3.73 15.04
CA ILE A 117 0.55 4.67 15.09
C ILE A 117 -0.22 4.51 16.40
N VAL A 118 -0.63 3.29 16.75
CA VAL A 118 -1.46 3.06 17.94
C VAL A 118 -0.76 3.44 19.23
N LYS A 119 0.57 3.34 19.31
CA LYS A 119 1.36 3.85 20.47
C LYS A 119 1.25 5.36 20.69
N LYS A 120 0.77 6.11 19.70
CA LYS A 120 0.63 7.58 19.74
C LYS A 120 -0.82 8.02 19.89
N LEU A 121 -1.75 7.08 20.00
CA LEU A 121 -3.16 7.37 20.22
C LEU A 121 -3.43 7.64 21.71
N ASP A 122 -4.30 8.61 21.96
CA ASP A 122 -4.80 8.94 23.30
C ASP A 122 -6.13 8.22 23.58
N THR A 123 -6.36 7.06 22.99
CA THR A 123 -7.59 6.27 23.13
C THR A 123 -7.32 4.78 22.99
N ASP A 124 -8.06 3.98 23.74
CA ASP A 124 -8.10 2.52 23.62
C ASP A 124 -9.28 2.01 22.77
N ASP A 125 -10.12 2.92 22.24
CA ASP A 125 -11.24 2.55 21.35
C ASP A 125 -10.76 2.31 19.92
N TYR A 126 -9.88 1.30 19.79
CA TYR A 126 -9.41 0.81 18.50
C TYR A 126 -9.33 -0.71 18.44
N ARG A 127 -9.33 -1.26 17.23
CA ARG A 127 -9.06 -2.67 16.96
C ARG A 127 -8.10 -2.83 15.78
N VAL A 128 -7.34 -3.93 15.78
CA VAL A 128 -6.42 -4.28 14.69
C VAL A 128 -6.80 -5.66 14.14
N ILE A 129 -7.08 -5.71 12.85
CA ILE A 129 -7.37 -6.93 12.10
C ILE A 129 -6.16 -7.24 11.22
N CYS A 130 -5.45 -8.31 11.56
CA CYS A 130 -4.27 -8.78 10.84
C CYS A 130 -4.25 -10.32 10.84
N SER A 131 -3.29 -10.91 10.14
CA SER A 131 -3.15 -12.37 10.14
C SER A 131 -2.87 -12.92 11.54
N THR A 132 -3.30 -14.14 11.82
CA THR A 132 -3.07 -14.84 13.10
C THR A 132 -1.59 -14.95 13.45
N ASN A 133 -0.71 -15.08 12.45
CA ASN A 133 0.75 -15.10 12.63
C ASN A 133 1.31 -13.76 13.14
N SER A 134 0.57 -12.69 13.00
CA SER A 134 0.96 -11.34 13.42
C SER A 134 0.26 -10.85 14.69
N LYS A 135 -0.71 -11.60 15.24
CA LYS A 135 -1.51 -11.15 16.39
C LYS A 135 -0.68 -10.78 17.61
N GLY A 136 0.42 -11.49 17.87
CA GLY A 136 1.32 -11.20 19.00
C GLY A 136 2.15 -9.91 18.85
N LYS A 137 2.12 -9.27 17.66
CA LYS A 137 2.85 -8.02 17.38
C LYS A 137 2.04 -6.76 17.66
N VAL A 138 0.73 -6.87 17.87
CA VAL A 138 -0.20 -5.74 18.06
C VAL A 138 -1.02 -5.89 19.31
N LEU A 139 -1.37 -4.75 19.92
CA LEU A 139 -2.38 -4.66 20.95
C LEU A 139 -3.77 -4.64 20.30
N HIS A 140 -4.81 -5.04 21.04
CA HIS A 140 -6.20 -5.02 20.59
C HIS A 140 -6.44 -5.77 19.28
N PHE A 141 -5.70 -6.90 19.05
CA PHE A 141 -6.02 -7.83 17.98
C PHE A 141 -7.46 -8.32 18.15
N LYS A 142 -8.23 -8.25 17.09
CA LYS A 142 -9.62 -8.69 17.04
C LYS A 142 -9.92 -9.46 15.76
N ASP A 143 -10.94 -10.29 15.80
CA ASP A 143 -11.52 -10.91 14.62
C ASP A 143 -12.29 -9.89 13.79
N VAL A 144 -12.41 -10.15 12.48
CA VAL A 144 -13.17 -9.30 11.54
C VAL A 144 -14.61 -9.07 12.01
N ASN A 145 -15.27 -10.12 12.53
CA ASN A 145 -16.65 -10.08 13.00
C ASN A 145 -16.82 -9.42 14.38
N SER A 146 -15.73 -8.97 15.02
CA SER A 146 -15.82 -8.26 16.29
C SER A 146 -16.49 -6.90 16.12
N LYS A 147 -17.06 -6.38 17.24
CA LYS A 147 -17.69 -5.05 17.25
C LYS A 147 -16.75 -3.98 16.69
N VAL A 148 -17.29 -3.12 15.83
CA VAL A 148 -16.61 -1.95 15.28
C VAL A 148 -16.22 -0.99 16.40
N CYS A 149 -15.00 -0.50 16.40
CA CYS A 149 -14.45 0.53 17.27
C CYS A 149 -14.42 1.89 16.55
N LYS A 150 -14.07 2.93 17.28
CA LYS A 150 -13.86 4.26 16.70
C LYS A 150 -12.76 4.24 15.63
N LEU A 151 -11.68 3.49 15.88
CA LEU A 151 -10.58 3.28 14.95
C LEU A 151 -10.43 1.80 14.63
N ASN A 152 -10.43 1.46 13.36
CA ASN A 152 -10.32 0.08 12.90
C ASN A 152 -9.18 -0.01 11.90
N PHE A 153 -8.13 -0.73 12.24
CA PHE A 153 -6.96 -0.93 11.40
C PHE A 153 -7.01 -2.30 10.73
N TYR A 154 -6.72 -2.34 9.43
CA TYR A 154 -6.77 -3.54 8.60
C TYR A 154 -5.47 -3.75 7.85
N THR A 155 -4.96 -4.98 7.85
CA THR A 155 -3.89 -5.42 6.93
C THR A 155 -4.49 -6.19 5.75
N SER A 156 -3.67 -6.65 4.82
CA SER A 156 -4.10 -7.31 3.59
C SER A 156 -5.03 -8.51 3.79
N CYS A 157 -5.01 -9.16 4.95
CA CYS A 157 -5.93 -10.27 5.23
C CYS A 157 -7.42 -9.87 5.28
N ALA A 158 -7.70 -8.57 5.25
CA ALA A 158 -9.04 -8.00 5.33
C ALA A 158 -9.31 -6.96 4.22
N PHE A 159 -8.51 -6.93 3.16
CA PHE A 159 -8.76 -6.05 2.01
C PHE A 159 -9.81 -6.64 1.08
N GLU A 160 -9.91 -7.95 1.09
CA GLU A 160 -10.80 -8.74 0.23
C GLU A 160 -11.59 -9.76 1.08
N GLY A 161 -12.72 -10.23 0.56
CA GLY A 161 -13.50 -11.31 1.19
C GLY A 161 -14.21 -10.94 2.50
N ILE A 162 -14.29 -9.66 2.88
CA ILE A 162 -15.02 -9.21 4.06
C ILE A 162 -16.00 -8.09 3.73
N ASP A 163 -17.08 -8.03 4.46
CA ASP A 163 -18.02 -6.91 4.46
C ASP A 163 -18.02 -6.21 5.81
N ILE A 164 -17.95 -4.89 5.78
CA ILE A 164 -17.93 -4.04 6.97
C ILE A 164 -19.25 -3.27 7.02
N TYR A 165 -20.09 -3.59 7.99
CA TYR A 165 -21.37 -2.91 8.20
C TYR A 165 -21.17 -1.84 9.28
N ASP A 166 -21.02 -0.58 8.86
CA ASP A 166 -20.87 0.57 9.75
C ASP A 166 -21.47 1.81 9.11
N LYS A 167 -22.61 2.29 9.66
CA LYS A 167 -23.35 3.45 9.14
C LYS A 167 -22.53 4.74 9.15
N ASP A 168 -21.57 4.86 10.05
CA ASP A 168 -20.70 6.02 10.22
C ASP A 168 -19.26 5.75 9.78
N GLY A 169 -18.98 4.63 9.13
CA GLY A 169 -17.65 4.20 8.73
C GLY A 169 -17.10 5.00 7.55
N LYS A 170 -15.88 5.53 7.67
CA LYS A 170 -15.14 6.24 6.61
C LYS A 170 -13.86 5.51 6.25
N CYS A 171 -13.63 5.33 4.95
CA CYS A 171 -12.48 4.62 4.39
C CYS A 171 -11.25 5.53 4.32
N ILE A 172 -10.13 5.06 4.88
CA ILE A 172 -8.80 5.68 4.73
C ILE A 172 -7.82 4.61 4.25
N ILE A 173 -7.06 4.90 3.20
CA ILE A 173 -6.05 4.00 2.64
C ILE A 173 -4.69 4.66 2.76
N ILE A 174 -3.69 3.89 3.18
CA ILE A 174 -2.32 4.35 3.35
C ILE A 174 -1.40 3.61 2.39
N CYS A 175 -0.68 4.37 1.55
CA CYS A 175 0.33 3.88 0.62
C CYS A 175 1.65 4.63 0.84
N ASP A 176 2.62 4.00 1.48
CA ASP A 176 3.94 4.60 1.76
C ASP A 176 5.05 3.90 0.96
N SER A 177 5.63 4.58 0.00
CA SER A 177 6.74 4.03 -0.82
C SER A 177 8.00 3.68 -0.01
N ASN A 178 8.13 4.16 1.24
CA ASN A 178 9.19 3.70 2.14
C ASN A 178 8.92 2.29 2.70
N VAL A 179 7.67 1.81 2.62
CA VAL A 179 7.22 0.51 3.11
C VAL A 179 6.53 -0.21 1.96
N SER A 180 7.29 -0.94 1.15
CA SER A 180 6.85 -1.53 -0.12
C SER A 180 5.57 -2.36 -0.01
N THR A 181 5.37 -3.05 1.11
CA THR A 181 4.15 -3.84 1.36
C THR A 181 2.87 -3.00 1.44
N THR A 182 2.98 -1.68 1.65
CA THR A 182 1.82 -0.77 1.71
C THR A 182 1.46 -0.18 0.35
N ILE A 183 2.26 -0.39 -0.70
CA ILE A 183 1.93 0.00 -2.05
C ILE A 183 0.85 -0.94 -2.58
N LEU A 184 -0.29 -0.36 -2.95
CA LEU A 184 -1.47 -1.11 -3.38
C LEU A 184 -1.79 -0.83 -4.84
N ASP A 185 -2.11 -1.87 -5.58
CA ASP A 185 -2.65 -1.71 -6.93
C ASP A 185 -4.00 -0.98 -6.87
N ILE A 186 -4.13 0.05 -7.71
CA ILE A 186 -5.30 0.93 -7.72
C ILE A 186 -6.48 0.23 -8.39
N SER A 187 -6.23 -0.46 -9.49
CA SER A 187 -7.25 -1.13 -10.29
C SER A 187 -7.89 -2.31 -9.58
N THR A 188 -7.13 -2.98 -8.72
CA THR A 188 -7.57 -4.16 -7.97
C THR A 188 -7.78 -3.84 -6.49
N LYS A 189 -6.72 -3.76 -5.69
CA LYS A 189 -6.78 -3.69 -4.22
C LYS A 189 -7.44 -2.43 -3.69
N VAL A 190 -7.10 -1.25 -4.22
CA VAL A 190 -7.72 0.01 -3.78
C VAL A 190 -9.21 -0.01 -4.11
N ARG A 191 -9.57 -0.50 -5.29
CA ARG A 191 -10.96 -0.65 -5.72
C ARG A 191 -11.75 -1.60 -4.81
N GLN A 192 -11.18 -2.76 -4.48
CA GLN A 192 -11.74 -3.74 -3.56
C GLN A 192 -11.96 -3.15 -2.16
N ILE A 193 -10.96 -2.47 -1.60
CA ILE A 193 -11.04 -1.83 -0.28
C ILE A 193 -12.21 -0.82 -0.24
N CYS A 194 -12.36 0.01 -1.26
CA CYS A 194 -13.43 1.01 -1.31
C CYS A 194 -14.83 0.38 -1.32
N GLY A 195 -14.96 -0.87 -1.74
CA GLY A 195 -16.21 -1.64 -1.71
C GLY A 195 -16.50 -2.34 -0.37
N ARG A 196 -15.59 -2.35 0.60
CA ARG A 196 -15.75 -3.13 1.85
C ARG A 196 -16.79 -2.56 2.81
N ILE A 197 -16.93 -1.23 2.88
CA ILE A 197 -17.90 -0.59 3.80
C ILE A 197 -19.24 -0.48 3.09
N ARG A 198 -20.24 -1.26 3.55
CA ARG A 198 -21.51 -1.45 2.83
C ARG A 198 -22.58 -0.39 3.14
N ASP A 199 -22.87 -0.15 4.40
CA ASP A 199 -24.03 0.65 4.85
C ASP A 199 -23.70 2.08 5.25
N SER A 200 -22.48 2.55 4.98
CA SER A 200 -22.05 3.86 5.43
C SER A 200 -22.64 4.99 4.60
N LYS A 201 -22.95 6.11 5.28
CA LYS A 201 -23.21 7.41 4.62
C LYS A 201 -22.00 7.92 3.81
N TYR A 202 -20.79 7.37 4.05
CA TYR A 202 -19.54 7.66 3.33
C TYR A 202 -19.14 6.54 2.35
N LYS A 203 -20.04 5.60 2.01
CA LYS A 203 -19.67 4.38 1.27
C LYS A 203 -18.96 4.62 -0.07
N ASN A 204 -19.20 5.74 -0.72
CA ASN A 204 -18.58 6.11 -1.99
C ASN A 204 -17.51 7.20 -1.80
N GLU A 205 -16.95 7.29 -0.61
CA GLU A 205 -15.88 8.23 -0.28
C GLU A 205 -14.66 7.48 0.23
N CYS A 206 -13.49 7.90 -0.23
CA CYS A 206 -12.21 7.39 0.23
C CYS A 206 -11.22 8.53 0.47
N THR A 207 -10.37 8.37 1.47
CA THR A 207 -9.20 9.24 1.66
C THR A 207 -7.94 8.41 1.48
N ILE A 208 -7.07 8.83 0.56
CA ILE A 208 -5.78 8.17 0.32
C ILE A 208 -4.66 9.10 0.79
N ILE A 209 -3.88 8.64 1.77
CA ILE A 209 -2.63 9.30 2.17
C ILE A 209 -1.50 8.48 1.56
N LEU A 210 -0.68 9.11 0.77
CA LEU A 210 0.41 8.43 0.08
C LEU A 210 1.74 9.18 0.20
N ASN A 211 2.82 8.47 -0.11
CA ASN A 211 4.16 9.02 -0.25
C ASN A 211 4.80 8.39 -1.50
N THR A 212 5.08 9.22 -2.50
CA THR A 212 5.64 8.80 -3.80
C THR A 212 7.15 9.03 -3.91
N LYS A 213 7.83 9.52 -2.86
CA LYS A 213 9.20 10.05 -2.98
C LYS A 213 10.34 9.04 -2.92
N LYS A 214 10.07 7.82 -2.46
CA LYS A 214 11.07 6.75 -2.38
C LYS A 214 10.43 5.45 -2.82
N HIS A 215 11.11 4.68 -3.65
CA HIS A 215 10.65 3.37 -4.07
C HIS A 215 11.84 2.46 -4.41
N ARG A 216 11.56 1.14 -4.46
CA ARG A 216 12.57 0.08 -4.65
C ARG A 216 13.45 0.27 -5.90
N TYR A 217 12.87 0.78 -6.99
CA TYR A 217 13.54 0.95 -8.28
C TYR A 217 13.98 2.40 -8.52
N ALA A 218 14.09 3.23 -7.47
CA ALA A 218 14.51 4.62 -7.60
C ALA A 218 15.87 4.72 -8.30
N GLY A 219 15.92 5.47 -9.40
CA GLY A 219 17.13 5.64 -10.21
C GLY A 219 17.38 4.57 -11.27
N THR A 220 16.55 3.54 -11.37
CA THR A 220 16.62 2.55 -12.46
C THR A 220 15.67 2.99 -13.58
N SER A 221 16.23 3.28 -14.76
CA SER A 221 15.40 3.58 -15.93
C SER A 221 14.63 2.36 -16.39
N LYS A 222 13.56 2.56 -17.18
CA LYS A 222 12.80 1.46 -17.75
C LYS A 222 13.67 0.55 -18.64
N ASP A 223 14.54 1.16 -19.44
CA ASP A 223 15.44 0.41 -20.33
C ASP A 223 16.45 -0.41 -19.53
N ASP A 224 17.04 0.15 -18.47
CA ASP A 224 17.94 -0.59 -17.57
C ASP A 224 17.22 -1.75 -16.88
N PHE A 225 16.01 -1.52 -16.42
CA PHE A 225 15.20 -2.58 -15.82
C PHE A 225 14.87 -3.68 -16.82
N MET A 226 14.45 -3.34 -18.02
CA MET A 226 14.16 -4.32 -19.09
C MET A 226 15.40 -5.11 -19.49
N ASN A 227 16.59 -4.50 -19.51
CA ASN A 227 17.84 -5.21 -19.73
C ASN A 227 18.14 -6.22 -18.61
N ILE A 228 17.90 -5.84 -17.34
CA ILE A 228 18.03 -6.76 -16.19
C ILE A 228 17.05 -7.93 -16.33
N VAL A 229 15.80 -7.67 -16.69
CA VAL A 229 14.79 -8.71 -16.88
C VAL A 229 15.22 -9.68 -18.00
N LYS A 230 15.69 -9.15 -19.12
CA LYS A 230 16.17 -9.97 -20.25
C LYS A 230 17.37 -10.84 -19.87
N ASP A 231 18.38 -10.26 -19.19
CA ASP A 231 19.55 -11.03 -18.71
C ASP A 231 19.13 -12.13 -17.73
N SER A 232 18.24 -11.82 -16.79
CA SER A 232 17.73 -12.79 -15.83
C SER A 232 16.97 -13.93 -16.50
N GLU A 233 16.13 -13.61 -17.48
CA GLU A 233 15.40 -14.60 -18.32
C GLU A 233 16.34 -15.52 -19.07
N GLU A 234 17.33 -14.96 -19.80
CA GLU A 234 18.30 -15.75 -20.54
C GLU A 234 19.13 -16.66 -19.64
N ARG A 235 19.56 -16.17 -18.50
CA ARG A 235 20.31 -16.94 -17.51
C ARG A 235 19.46 -18.02 -16.87
N GLY A 236 18.20 -17.73 -16.58
CA GLY A 236 17.26 -18.69 -16.03
C GLY A 236 16.99 -19.87 -16.97
N LYS A 237 16.70 -19.58 -18.24
CA LYS A 237 16.49 -20.61 -19.27
C LYS A 237 17.74 -21.49 -19.47
N ARG A 238 18.92 -20.86 -19.57
CA ARG A 238 20.19 -21.61 -19.64
C ARG A 238 20.44 -22.48 -18.40
N ARG A 239 20.06 -21.98 -17.21
CA ARG A 239 20.22 -22.77 -15.98
C ARG A 239 19.27 -23.95 -15.96
N GLU A 240 18.02 -23.78 -16.37
CA GLU A 240 17.08 -24.90 -16.54
C GLU A 240 17.59 -25.94 -17.54
N GLU A 241 18.04 -25.52 -18.72
CA GLU A 241 18.64 -26.38 -19.72
C GLU A 241 19.81 -27.19 -19.14
N LEU A 242 20.71 -26.55 -18.41
CA LEU A 242 21.85 -27.20 -17.78
C LEU A 242 21.39 -28.21 -16.71
N ILE A 243 20.46 -27.85 -15.84
CA ILE A 243 19.92 -28.73 -14.80
C ILE A 243 19.27 -29.97 -15.42
N ASN A 244 18.62 -29.85 -16.57
CA ASN A 244 18.00 -30.97 -17.28
C ASN A 244 19.02 -31.96 -17.87
N THR A 245 20.32 -31.60 -17.93
CA THR A 245 21.41 -32.51 -18.33
C THR A 245 22.06 -33.22 -17.16
N PHE A 246 21.71 -32.88 -15.93
CA PHE A 246 22.33 -33.43 -14.73
C PHE A 246 22.01 -34.94 -14.55
N SER A 247 22.97 -35.68 -13.99
CA SER A 247 22.70 -37.00 -13.46
C SER A 247 21.70 -36.91 -12.29
N GLN A 248 21.04 -38.00 -11.92
CA GLN A 248 20.12 -37.99 -10.79
C GLN A 248 20.81 -37.54 -9.49
N TYR A 249 22.06 -37.94 -9.27
CA TYR A 249 22.82 -37.51 -8.08
C TYR A 249 23.10 -36.01 -8.06
N ASP A 250 23.51 -35.45 -9.19
CA ASP A 250 23.78 -34.01 -9.31
C ASP A 250 22.49 -33.18 -9.16
N TYR A 251 21.41 -33.70 -9.72
CA TYR A 251 20.09 -33.08 -9.61
C TYR A 251 19.58 -33.04 -8.14
N GLU A 252 19.71 -34.16 -7.43
CA GLU A 252 19.35 -34.21 -6.00
C GLU A 252 20.20 -33.27 -5.17
N THR A 253 21.46 -33.06 -5.55
CA THR A 253 22.33 -32.08 -4.92
C THR A 253 21.85 -30.64 -5.20
N GLU A 254 21.48 -30.35 -6.43
CA GLU A 254 20.92 -29.05 -6.82
C GLU A 254 19.62 -28.75 -6.06
N LEU A 255 18.72 -29.72 -5.91
CA LEU A 255 17.50 -29.57 -5.11
C LEU A 255 17.79 -29.22 -3.64
N LYS A 256 18.83 -29.80 -3.04
CA LYS A 256 19.25 -29.47 -1.66
C LYS A 256 19.81 -28.07 -1.54
N LEU A 257 20.45 -27.58 -2.60
CA LEU A 257 21.02 -26.23 -2.68
C LEU A 257 20.02 -25.16 -3.14
N TYR A 258 18.82 -25.58 -3.57
CA TYR A 258 17.80 -24.65 -4.05
C TYR A 258 17.44 -23.61 -2.99
N SER A 259 17.59 -22.35 -3.35
CA SER A 259 17.21 -21.20 -2.54
C SER A 259 16.15 -20.38 -3.29
N PRO A 260 14.93 -20.20 -2.75
CA PRO A 260 13.89 -19.42 -3.40
C PRO A 260 14.34 -17.99 -3.75
N THR A 261 15.13 -17.36 -2.88
CA THR A 261 15.59 -15.98 -3.11
C THR A 261 16.55 -15.87 -4.29
N THR A 262 17.50 -16.82 -4.40
CA THR A 262 18.46 -16.84 -5.53
C THR A 262 17.78 -17.27 -6.82
N ALA A 263 16.88 -18.24 -6.73
CA ALA A 263 16.11 -18.75 -7.85
C ALA A 263 15.18 -17.67 -8.44
N TYR A 264 14.55 -16.84 -7.61
CA TYR A 264 13.70 -15.74 -8.06
C TYR A 264 14.43 -14.76 -8.99
N ASN A 265 15.68 -14.45 -8.71
CA ASN A 265 16.49 -13.54 -9.54
C ASN A 265 16.80 -14.11 -10.94
N LEU A 266 16.52 -15.38 -11.17
CA LEU A 266 16.65 -16.08 -12.45
C LEU A 266 15.29 -16.57 -12.98
N TYR A 267 14.20 -16.14 -12.36
CA TYR A 267 12.86 -16.64 -12.63
C TYR A 267 12.76 -18.16 -12.63
N LEU A 268 13.49 -18.81 -11.72
CA LEU A 268 13.39 -20.25 -11.48
C LEU A 268 12.44 -20.55 -10.33
N ASN A 269 11.65 -21.59 -10.48
CA ASN A 269 10.74 -22.07 -9.46
C ASN A 269 10.91 -23.58 -9.25
N LEU A 270 10.37 -24.07 -8.13
CA LEU A 270 10.39 -25.48 -7.76
C LEU A 270 8.97 -25.98 -7.58
N PHE A 271 8.56 -26.92 -8.42
CA PHE A 271 7.28 -27.60 -8.33
C PHE A 271 7.47 -29.09 -8.56
N ASP A 272 6.87 -29.92 -7.72
CA ASP A 272 6.93 -31.39 -7.80
C ASP A 272 8.36 -31.93 -7.95
N ASN A 273 9.27 -31.43 -7.10
CA ASN A 273 10.71 -31.71 -7.14
C ASN A 273 11.40 -31.39 -8.48
N LYS A 274 10.80 -30.53 -9.31
CA LYS A 274 11.36 -30.09 -10.58
C LYS A 274 11.67 -28.60 -10.55
N ILE A 275 12.93 -28.24 -10.83
CA ILE A 275 13.34 -26.86 -11.02
C ILE A 275 13.09 -26.49 -12.48
N PHE A 276 12.40 -25.37 -12.72
CA PHE A 276 12.04 -24.94 -14.05
C PHE A 276 12.05 -23.41 -14.16
N TYR A 277 12.16 -22.87 -15.38
CA TYR A 277 11.95 -21.47 -15.66
C TYR A 277 10.45 -21.17 -15.58
N ASP A 278 10.10 -20.17 -14.73
CA ASP A 278 8.73 -19.78 -14.45
C ASP A 278 8.48 -18.34 -14.99
N VAL A 279 7.81 -18.26 -16.11
CA VAL A 279 7.51 -16.98 -16.76
C VAL A 279 6.61 -16.08 -15.88
N ASN A 280 5.80 -16.67 -15.01
CA ASN A 280 4.94 -15.92 -14.10
C ASN A 280 5.75 -15.07 -13.11
N LEU A 281 6.91 -15.55 -12.66
CA LEU A 281 7.82 -14.75 -11.82
C LEU A 281 8.34 -13.51 -12.56
N LYS A 282 8.61 -13.63 -13.86
CA LYS A 282 8.96 -12.47 -14.72
C LYS A 282 7.77 -11.50 -14.83
N HIS A 283 6.56 -11.98 -15.06
CA HIS A 283 5.36 -11.14 -15.13
C HIS A 283 5.13 -10.39 -13.81
N ILE A 284 5.34 -11.04 -12.69
CA ILE A 284 5.24 -10.40 -11.36
C ILE A 284 6.31 -9.30 -11.18
N ASP A 285 7.53 -9.51 -11.64
CA ASP A 285 8.59 -8.51 -11.53
C ASP A 285 8.30 -7.29 -12.42
N LEU A 286 7.83 -7.52 -13.65
CA LEU A 286 7.34 -6.46 -14.55
C LEU A 286 6.17 -5.68 -13.93
N TYR A 287 5.20 -6.37 -13.35
CA TYR A 287 4.07 -5.75 -12.66
C TYR A 287 4.51 -4.91 -11.47
N ASN A 288 5.42 -5.42 -10.63
CA ASN A 288 5.95 -4.68 -9.49
C ASN A 288 6.72 -3.43 -9.93
N TYR A 289 7.48 -3.53 -11.04
CA TYR A 289 8.15 -2.37 -11.62
C TYR A 289 7.12 -1.33 -12.09
N ASN A 290 6.11 -1.74 -12.86
CA ASN A 290 5.05 -0.86 -13.32
C ASN A 290 4.34 -0.18 -12.15
N LEU A 291 3.93 -0.95 -11.14
CA LEU A 291 3.24 -0.42 -9.96
C LEU A 291 4.09 0.62 -9.22
N ILE A 292 5.34 0.29 -8.93
CA ILE A 292 6.20 1.10 -8.08
C ILE A 292 6.84 2.27 -8.86
N SER A 293 7.30 2.04 -10.09
CA SER A 293 8.11 2.99 -10.84
C SER A 293 7.34 3.81 -11.88
N GLU A 294 6.19 3.31 -12.33
CA GLU A 294 5.34 4.04 -13.28
C GLU A 294 4.15 4.68 -12.53
N ILE A 295 3.36 3.89 -11.80
CA ILE A 295 2.13 4.39 -11.13
C ILE A 295 2.49 5.24 -9.91
N TYR A 296 3.28 4.71 -8.96
CA TYR A 296 3.65 5.45 -7.74
C TYR A 296 4.88 6.34 -7.90
N ASN A 297 5.32 6.61 -9.12
CA ASN A 297 6.43 7.52 -9.41
C ASN A 297 6.11 8.97 -8.99
N SER A 298 4.88 9.42 -9.20
CA SER A 298 4.45 10.76 -8.86
C SER A 298 2.98 10.81 -8.45
N THR A 299 2.59 11.86 -7.73
CA THR A 299 1.18 12.13 -7.41
C THR A 299 0.32 12.24 -8.68
N ILE A 300 0.86 12.78 -9.77
CA ILE A 300 0.14 12.95 -11.04
C ILE A 300 -0.16 11.58 -11.63
N SER A 301 0.81 10.66 -11.68
CA SER A 301 0.62 9.31 -12.21
C SER A 301 -0.42 8.52 -11.39
N VAL A 302 -0.38 8.65 -10.04
CA VAL A 302 -1.38 8.04 -9.15
C VAL A 302 -2.78 8.61 -9.43
N ILE A 303 -2.90 9.93 -9.65
CA ILE A 303 -4.19 10.57 -9.95
C ILE A 303 -4.73 10.08 -11.30
N SER A 304 -3.88 9.95 -12.32
CA SER A 304 -4.27 9.42 -13.63
C SER A 304 -4.82 8.00 -13.50
N GLU A 305 -4.08 7.10 -12.85
CA GLU A 305 -4.51 5.72 -12.64
C GLU A 305 -5.81 5.64 -11.82
N LEU A 306 -5.98 6.50 -10.81
CA LEU A 306 -7.24 6.58 -10.07
C LEU A 306 -8.41 6.99 -10.98
N GLN A 307 -8.22 8.02 -11.83
CA GLN A 307 -9.26 8.51 -12.72
C GLN A 307 -9.65 7.47 -13.78
N GLU A 308 -8.69 6.73 -14.32
CA GLU A 308 -8.92 5.60 -15.24
C GLU A 308 -9.74 4.47 -14.58
N ASN A 309 -9.65 4.34 -13.27
CA ASN A 309 -10.37 3.34 -12.47
C ASN A 309 -11.64 3.88 -11.78
N ASN A 310 -12.30 4.90 -12.33
CA ASN A 310 -13.56 5.49 -11.83
C ASN A 310 -13.47 6.13 -10.44
N PHE A 311 -12.35 6.79 -10.12
CA PHE A 311 -12.21 7.61 -8.94
C PHE A 311 -12.26 9.10 -9.31
N LYS A 312 -13.12 9.86 -8.63
CA LYS A 312 -13.18 11.33 -8.75
C LYS A 312 -12.25 11.96 -7.72
N VAL A 313 -11.07 12.36 -8.16
CA VAL A 313 -9.99 12.78 -7.26
C VAL A 313 -10.06 14.27 -6.96
N LYS A 314 -9.88 14.61 -5.68
CA LYS A 314 -9.70 15.97 -5.18
C LYS A 314 -8.54 16.02 -4.18
N PRO A 315 -7.79 17.13 -4.07
CA PRO A 315 -6.83 17.31 -2.99
C PRO A 315 -7.51 17.21 -1.63
N LEU A 316 -6.89 16.52 -0.69
CA LEU A 316 -7.34 16.50 0.69
C LEU A 316 -7.14 17.90 1.28
N LYS A 317 -8.23 18.60 1.50
CA LYS A 317 -8.28 19.86 2.23
C LYS A 317 -8.86 19.58 3.62
N ILE A 318 -7.98 19.34 4.58
CA ILE A 318 -8.37 19.43 5.97
C ILE A 318 -8.00 20.84 6.40
N GLU A 319 -8.98 21.64 6.66
CA GLU A 319 -8.82 22.76 7.56
C GLU A 319 -8.68 22.17 8.97
N LEU A 320 -7.50 21.64 9.25
CA LEU A 320 -7.07 21.53 10.63
C LEU A 320 -7.18 22.96 11.14
N SER A 321 -8.00 23.17 12.16
CA SER A 321 -7.95 24.42 12.94
C SER A 321 -6.47 24.72 13.09
N ASN A 322 -6.02 25.79 12.46
CA ASN A 322 -4.61 26.11 12.31
C ASN A 322 -3.96 25.98 13.69
N LYS A 323 -3.31 24.86 13.98
CA LYS A 323 -2.41 24.77 15.14
C LYS A 323 -1.10 25.50 14.76
N TYR A 324 -1.25 26.74 14.32
CA TYR A 324 -0.17 27.68 14.49
C TYR A 324 -0.05 27.97 15.96
N ILE A 325 1.17 28.00 16.45
CA ILE A 325 1.44 28.47 17.79
C ILE A 325 0.86 29.89 17.88
N THR A 326 -0.02 30.10 18.83
CA THR A 326 -0.50 31.44 19.14
C THR A 326 0.69 32.28 19.60
N ILE A 327 1.04 33.30 18.84
CA ILE A 327 2.16 34.19 19.15
C ILE A 327 1.64 35.60 19.33
N GLU A 328 2.15 36.28 20.36
CA GLU A 328 1.89 37.71 20.52
C GLU A 328 2.57 38.52 19.42
N GLU A 329 1.92 39.59 18.99
CA GLU A 329 2.54 40.50 18.03
C GLU A 329 3.84 41.06 18.59
N GLY A 330 4.84 41.18 17.73
CA GLY A 330 6.14 41.67 18.15
C GLY A 330 7.30 41.27 17.26
N MET A 331 8.46 41.66 17.68
CA MET A 331 9.72 41.32 17.04
C MET A 331 10.52 40.39 17.95
N TYR A 332 10.95 39.26 17.39
CA TYR A 332 11.65 38.24 18.14
C TYR A 332 12.92 37.82 17.41
N THR A 333 13.99 37.56 18.16
CA THR A 333 15.14 36.82 17.63
C THR A 333 14.83 35.34 17.54
N TYR A 334 15.65 34.58 16.80
CA TYR A 334 15.53 33.12 16.74
C TYR A 334 15.61 32.48 18.14
N GLU A 335 16.55 32.93 18.98
CA GLU A 335 16.74 32.41 20.34
C GLU A 335 15.57 32.76 21.28
N GLN A 336 15.00 33.95 21.14
CA GLN A 336 13.80 34.31 21.92
C GLN A 336 12.60 33.43 21.57
N LEU A 337 12.39 33.15 20.27
CA LEU A 337 11.33 32.22 19.83
C LEU A 337 11.61 30.79 20.31
N LYS A 338 12.85 30.34 20.20
CA LYS A 338 13.26 29.03 20.67
C LYS A 338 12.98 28.88 22.18
N ASN A 339 13.53 29.77 23.01
CA ASN A 339 13.39 29.70 24.47
C ASN A 339 11.92 29.79 24.93
N LYS A 340 11.09 30.56 24.22
CA LYS A 340 9.68 30.73 24.58
C LYS A 340 8.79 29.55 24.13
N TYR A 341 9.11 28.86 23.03
CA TYR A 341 8.18 27.93 22.38
C TYR A 341 8.73 26.52 22.18
N GLU A 342 10.01 26.22 22.46
CA GLU A 342 10.59 24.90 22.21
C GLU A 342 9.91 23.80 23.05
N GLU A 343 9.68 24.06 24.34
CA GLU A 343 9.02 23.14 25.24
C GLU A 343 7.54 22.91 24.85
N HIS A 344 6.83 23.97 24.50
CA HIS A 344 5.47 23.93 24.01
C HIS A 344 5.35 23.11 22.70
N LEU A 345 6.28 23.32 21.75
CA LEU A 345 6.34 22.56 20.51
C LEU A 345 6.61 21.07 20.76
N LEU A 346 7.50 20.77 21.70
CA LEU A 346 7.81 19.39 22.03
C LEU A 346 6.62 18.70 22.71
N LYS A 347 5.98 19.38 23.67
CA LYS A 347 4.88 18.83 24.47
C LYS A 347 3.59 18.69 23.64
N ASP A 348 3.17 19.74 22.95
CA ASP A 348 1.85 19.78 22.28
C ASP A 348 1.88 19.26 20.84
N PHE A 349 3.05 19.26 20.21
CA PHE A 349 3.19 18.87 18.81
C PHE A 349 4.18 17.72 18.58
N GLY A 350 4.92 17.28 19.60
CA GLY A 350 5.97 16.27 19.49
C GLY A 350 7.13 16.68 18.59
N ILE A 351 7.36 17.99 18.40
CA ILE A 351 8.28 18.54 17.42
C ILE A 351 9.51 19.09 18.13
N LYS A 352 10.69 18.57 17.76
CA LYS A 352 11.96 19.15 18.17
C LYS A 352 12.25 20.42 17.39
N TRP A 353 12.74 21.45 18.09
CA TRP A 353 13.13 22.71 17.48
C TRP A 353 14.25 22.54 16.45
N ASN A 354 14.14 23.18 15.30
CA ASN A 354 15.14 23.23 14.25
C ASN A 354 14.97 24.50 13.39
N ASN A 355 15.91 24.76 12.50
CA ASN A 355 15.94 25.98 11.67
C ASN A 355 14.69 26.18 10.76
N ARG A 356 13.88 25.15 10.54
CA ARG A 356 12.65 25.22 9.74
C ARG A 356 11.39 25.36 10.59
N THR A 357 11.51 25.26 11.91
CA THR A 357 10.37 25.24 12.85
C THR A 357 9.52 26.48 12.73
N ILE A 358 10.13 27.66 12.71
CA ILE A 358 9.43 28.94 12.65
C ILE A 358 8.60 29.06 11.36
N ASN A 359 9.16 28.70 10.21
CA ASN A 359 8.46 28.80 8.94
C ASN A 359 7.29 27.82 8.80
N LYS A 360 7.27 26.75 9.59
CA LYS A 360 6.32 25.66 9.43
C LYS A 360 5.20 25.67 10.45
N TYR A 361 5.46 26.15 11.66
CA TYR A 361 4.54 26.06 12.79
C TYR A 361 4.11 27.41 13.37
N PHE A 362 4.71 28.49 12.90
CA PHE A 362 4.37 29.84 13.31
C PHE A 362 3.53 30.53 12.23
N PRO A 363 2.64 31.47 12.62
CA PRO A 363 1.85 32.23 11.64
C PRO A 363 2.74 33.03 10.68
N LYS A 364 2.13 33.63 9.68
CA LYS A 364 2.86 34.51 8.73
C LYS A 364 3.71 35.54 9.48
N HIS A 365 4.93 35.70 9.04
CA HIS A 365 5.88 36.64 9.63
C HIS A 365 6.84 37.20 8.56
N ILE A 366 7.39 38.35 8.85
CA ILE A 366 8.42 39.00 8.02
C ILE A 366 9.77 38.75 8.69
N LYS A 367 10.77 38.36 7.91
CA LYS A 367 12.18 38.29 8.34
C LYS A 367 12.87 39.58 7.94
N LYS A 368 13.45 40.30 8.88
CA LYS A 368 14.18 41.52 8.65
C LYS A 368 15.41 41.62 9.49
N ASN A 369 16.50 42.05 8.88
CA ASN A 369 17.72 42.43 9.61
C ASN A 369 17.48 43.79 10.27
N VAL A 370 17.61 43.82 11.59
CA VAL A 370 17.43 45.05 12.39
C VAL A 370 18.74 45.35 13.09
N TYR A 371 19.11 46.61 13.10
CA TYR A 371 20.31 47.07 13.81
C TYR A 371 19.96 47.28 15.29
N VAL A 372 20.53 46.45 16.16
CA VAL A 372 20.29 46.49 17.61
C VAL A 372 21.62 46.45 18.34
N ASN A 373 21.86 47.37 19.26
CA ASN A 373 23.09 47.41 20.09
C ASN A 373 24.39 47.28 19.28
N ARG A 374 24.54 48.08 18.22
CA ARG A 374 25.69 48.10 17.30
C ARG A 374 25.91 46.81 16.47
N ASN A 375 24.98 45.90 16.48
CA ASN A 375 25.02 44.66 15.68
C ASN A 375 23.74 44.49 14.85
N THR A 376 23.89 43.86 13.70
CA THR A 376 22.75 43.49 12.86
C THR A 376 22.21 42.12 13.30
N GLN A 377 20.94 42.03 13.66
CA GLN A 377 20.28 40.78 14.05
C GLN A 377 19.10 40.48 13.13
N MET A 378 18.95 39.22 12.78
CA MET A 378 17.76 38.73 12.06
C MET A 378 16.59 38.69 13.04
N MET A 379 15.52 39.43 12.71
CA MET A 379 14.32 39.45 13.50
C MET A 379 13.13 38.85 12.74
N TYR A 380 12.28 38.13 13.47
CA TYR A 380 10.99 37.61 13.02
C TYR A 380 9.89 38.50 13.53
N ILE A 381 9.13 39.12 12.61
CA ILE A 381 8.13 40.12 12.93
C ILE A 381 6.76 39.50 12.70
N PHE A 382 5.94 39.43 13.73
CA PHE A 382 4.58 38.94 13.72
C PHE A 382 3.61 40.09 13.88
N LYS A 383 2.64 40.21 12.94
CA LYS A 383 1.59 41.19 12.94
C LYS A 383 0.24 40.54 12.67
N LYS A 384 -0.84 41.14 13.17
CA LYS A 384 -2.22 40.64 13.08
C LYS A 384 -2.75 40.53 11.64
N GLU A 385 -2.15 41.25 10.69
CA GLU A 385 -2.61 41.39 9.31
C GLU A 385 -1.52 41.03 8.28
N LEU A 386 -0.86 39.93 8.46
CA LEU A 386 0.10 39.46 7.46
C LEU A 386 -0.49 38.30 6.66
#